data_92ad53d059404998d8dbe2387e9d81dc
#
_entry.id   92ad53d059404998d8dbe2387e9d81dc
#
_cell.length_a   1.000
_cell.length_b   1.000
_cell.length_c   1.000
_cell.angle_alpha   90.00
_cell.angle_beta   90.00
_cell.angle_gamma   90.00
#
_symmetry.space_group_name_H-M   'P 1'
#
loop_
_entity.id
_entity.type
_entity.pdbx_description
1 polymer ?
#
loop_
_entity_poly.entity_id
_entity_poly.type
_entity_poly.pdbx_seq_one_letter_code
_entity_poly.pdbx_strand_id
1 'polypeptide(L)'
;MIVPPQYAGYVPRTKYAIESSTFGVWAVFRGYLSKGSPKRAVQELERGLKIYPIREAKRPPPNMFVDVSGKAFSTVAPTDFSFFELLNELVQEEPNEAQGAELLGTLASIGIEKDRRFEPDERMREILSDAAAVGNGTARALLFVPRDETARLFEDRQWERVVLAARDGDRANGALSTDARVRFHMLSNAVAPSMASFGPESRSDAAVTFRDRRGQLLDGGRTYAVTLPADVPAAYFWSMTLYDDETRSMLQTGQRFPSILSGQQGL
;
A
#
# COMPACT_ATOMS: atom_id res chain seq x y z
N MET A 1 13.54 -16.46 0.10
CA MET A 1 14.52 -15.63 0.83
C MET A 1 14.25 -14.18 0.44
N ILE A 2 14.28 -13.27 1.40
CA ILE A 2 14.37 -11.84 1.10
C ILE A 2 15.84 -11.48 1.22
N VAL A 3 16.39 -10.81 0.22
CA VAL A 3 17.80 -10.46 0.15
C VAL A 3 17.95 -8.95 0.00
N PRO A 4 19.00 -8.34 0.59
CA PRO A 4 19.23 -6.90 0.49
C PRO A 4 19.61 -6.50 -0.94
N PRO A 5 19.64 -5.19 -1.23
CA PRO A 5 20.11 -4.68 -2.52
C PRO A 5 21.50 -5.22 -2.88
N GLN A 6 21.70 -5.52 -4.14
CA GLN A 6 22.99 -6.00 -4.69
C GLN A 6 23.53 -7.26 -4.00
N TYR A 7 22.66 -8.13 -3.54
CA TYR A 7 23.05 -9.37 -2.90
C TYR A 7 23.76 -10.30 -3.87
N ALA A 8 25.06 -10.49 -3.69
CA ALA A 8 25.90 -11.40 -4.48
C ALA A 8 26.06 -12.81 -3.84
N GLY A 9 25.34 -13.09 -2.76
CA GLY A 9 25.47 -14.33 -2.03
C GLY A 9 24.74 -15.52 -2.69
N TYR A 10 24.97 -16.71 -2.17
CA TYR A 10 24.38 -17.94 -2.68
C TYR A 10 22.86 -18.03 -2.37
N VAL A 11 22.06 -18.31 -3.38
CA VAL A 11 20.66 -18.67 -3.26
C VAL A 11 20.48 -20.14 -3.58
N PRO A 12 20.02 -20.98 -2.62
CA PRO A 12 19.76 -22.39 -2.90
C PRO A 12 18.73 -22.57 -4.02
N ARG A 13 18.92 -23.54 -4.91
CA ARG A 13 18.00 -23.84 -6.04
C ARG A 13 16.55 -24.15 -5.59
N THR A 14 16.37 -24.58 -4.35
CA THR A 14 15.05 -24.87 -3.75
C THR A 14 14.37 -23.65 -3.13
N LYS A 15 14.97 -22.46 -3.24
CA LYS A 15 14.48 -21.22 -2.66
C LYS A 15 14.25 -20.16 -3.73
N TYR A 16 13.24 -19.36 -3.53
CA TYR A 16 13.04 -18.12 -4.27
C TYR A 16 13.77 -17.01 -3.55
N ALA A 17 14.49 -16.18 -4.27
CA ALA A 17 15.03 -14.93 -3.76
C ALA A 17 14.15 -13.78 -4.24
N ILE A 18 13.83 -12.88 -3.32
CA ILE A 18 13.18 -11.61 -3.60
C ILE A 18 14.19 -10.56 -3.14
N GLU A 19 14.73 -9.80 -4.08
CA GLU A 19 15.59 -8.67 -3.77
C GLU A 19 14.72 -7.50 -3.29
N SER A 20 15.11 -6.95 -2.14
CA SER A 20 14.49 -5.72 -1.61
C SER A 20 15.40 -4.55 -1.92
N SER A 21 14.84 -3.43 -2.35
CA SER A 21 15.58 -2.16 -2.48
C SER A 21 15.83 -1.48 -1.13
N THR A 22 15.19 -1.95 -0.07
CA THR A 22 15.26 -1.41 1.29
C THR A 22 15.73 -2.48 2.28
N PHE A 23 16.32 -2.07 3.40
CA PHE A 23 16.62 -2.97 4.51
C PHE A 23 15.36 -3.35 5.28
N GLY A 24 14.46 -2.36 5.48
CA GLY A 24 13.15 -2.59 6.06
C GLY A 24 12.23 -3.28 5.06
N VAL A 25 11.58 -4.38 5.48
CA VAL A 25 10.61 -5.11 4.66
C VAL A 25 9.38 -5.44 5.47
N TRP A 26 8.23 -5.33 4.81
CA TRP A 26 6.96 -5.73 5.38
C TRP A 26 6.42 -6.95 4.63
N ALA A 27 6.28 -8.07 5.34
CA ALA A 27 5.70 -9.29 4.79
C ALA A 27 4.29 -9.51 5.37
N VAL A 28 3.30 -9.57 4.51
CA VAL A 28 1.91 -9.83 4.88
C VAL A 28 1.51 -11.24 4.48
N PHE A 29 1.09 -12.05 5.44
CA PHE A 29 0.58 -13.39 5.20
C PHE A 29 -0.94 -13.39 5.36
N ARG A 30 -1.64 -13.97 4.39
CA ARG A 30 -3.09 -14.10 4.42
C ARG A 30 -3.48 -15.57 4.50
N GLY A 31 -4.35 -15.89 5.44
CA GLY A 31 -4.92 -17.23 5.61
C GLY A 31 -6.42 -17.24 5.30
N TYR A 32 -6.93 -18.40 4.93
CA TYR A 32 -8.35 -18.59 4.70
C TYR A 32 -9.10 -18.79 6.02
N LEU A 33 -10.29 -18.21 6.14
CA LEU A 33 -11.19 -18.48 7.24
C LEU A 33 -11.75 -19.91 7.11
N SER A 34 -11.68 -20.68 8.20
CA SER A 34 -12.33 -21.98 8.29
C SER A 34 -13.65 -21.81 9.03
N LYS A 35 -14.78 -22.02 8.36
CA LYS A 35 -16.13 -21.81 8.92
C LYS A 35 -16.29 -20.43 9.59
N GLY A 36 -15.78 -19.39 8.94
CA GLY A 36 -15.83 -18.00 9.44
C GLY A 36 -14.85 -17.68 10.59
N SER A 37 -13.98 -18.61 10.99
CA SER A 37 -13.01 -18.43 12.06
C SER A 37 -11.57 -18.37 11.55
N PRO A 38 -10.73 -17.42 11.98
CA PRO A 38 -9.31 -17.35 11.66
C PRO A 38 -8.46 -18.35 12.47
N LYS A 39 -9.00 -18.97 13.50
CA LYS A 39 -8.26 -19.76 14.50
C LYS A 39 -7.33 -20.82 13.87
N ARG A 40 -7.81 -21.54 12.86
CA ARG A 40 -7.02 -22.58 12.19
C ARG A 40 -5.84 -21.97 11.43
N ALA A 41 -6.08 -20.91 10.67
CA ALA A 41 -5.03 -20.23 9.91
C ALA A 41 -3.95 -19.65 10.84
N VAL A 42 -4.34 -19.03 11.95
CA VAL A 42 -3.41 -18.52 12.97
C VAL A 42 -2.57 -19.65 13.54
N GLN A 43 -3.17 -20.75 13.95
CA GLN A 43 -2.45 -21.91 14.50
C GLN A 43 -1.47 -22.53 13.49
N GLU A 44 -1.83 -22.59 12.21
CA GLU A 44 -0.95 -23.11 11.16
C GLU A 44 0.25 -22.17 10.92
N LEU A 45 0.02 -20.83 10.96
CA LEU A 45 1.10 -19.85 10.89
C LEU A 45 2.04 -19.92 12.09
N GLU A 46 1.50 -19.96 13.31
CA GLU A 46 2.30 -20.07 14.53
C GLU A 46 3.18 -21.32 14.57
N ARG A 47 2.68 -22.44 14.06
CA ARG A 47 3.41 -23.71 14.04
C ARG A 47 4.43 -23.79 12.90
N GLY A 48 4.10 -23.26 11.72
CA GLY A 48 4.83 -23.50 10.49
C GLY A 48 5.68 -22.34 9.99
N LEU A 49 5.28 -21.09 10.28
CA LEU A 49 6.01 -19.91 9.83
C LEU A 49 7.30 -19.74 10.64
N LYS A 50 8.41 -19.63 9.92
CA LYS A 50 9.71 -19.32 10.51
C LYS A 50 10.38 -18.20 9.74
N ILE A 51 10.68 -17.13 10.44
CA ILE A 51 11.42 -15.98 9.91
C ILE A 51 12.72 -15.88 10.70
N TYR A 52 13.85 -15.97 10.03
CA TYR A 52 15.17 -15.96 10.67
C TYR A 52 16.25 -15.52 9.69
N PRO A 53 17.36 -14.93 10.17
CA PRO A 53 18.53 -14.65 9.34
C PRO A 53 19.07 -15.95 8.74
N ILE A 54 19.41 -15.97 7.46
CA ILE A 54 19.84 -17.20 6.75
C ILE A 54 21.05 -17.86 7.42
N ARG A 55 21.95 -17.08 8.03
CA ARG A 55 23.09 -17.61 8.79
C ARG A 55 22.67 -18.51 9.96
N GLU A 56 21.45 -18.34 10.46
CA GLU A 56 20.89 -19.08 11.59
C GLU A 56 20.04 -20.28 11.15
N ALA A 57 20.02 -20.60 9.84
CA ALA A 57 19.20 -21.66 9.28
C ALA A 57 19.40 -23.05 9.92
N LYS A 58 20.60 -23.34 10.43
CA LYS A 58 20.88 -24.63 11.14
C LYS A 58 20.17 -24.72 12.50
N ARG A 59 19.97 -23.58 13.15
CA ARG A 59 19.29 -23.49 14.46
C ARG A 59 18.50 -22.19 14.51
N PRO A 60 17.36 -22.11 13.80
CA PRO A 60 16.57 -20.90 13.75
C PRO A 60 16.03 -20.55 15.14
N PRO A 61 16.07 -19.27 15.53
CA PRO A 61 15.46 -18.82 16.77
C PRO A 61 13.93 -19.01 16.72
N PRO A 62 13.27 -19.14 17.87
CA PRO A 62 11.82 -19.16 17.92
C PRO A 62 11.26 -17.82 17.47
N ASN A 63 10.18 -17.85 16.70
CA ASN A 63 9.42 -16.63 16.40
C ASN A 63 8.55 -16.26 17.59
N MET A 64 8.46 -14.96 17.85
CA MET A 64 7.51 -14.41 18.81
C MET A 64 6.31 -13.85 18.02
N PHE A 65 5.13 -14.35 18.33
CA PHE A 65 3.86 -13.86 17.78
C PHE A 65 3.18 -12.95 18.80
N VAL A 66 2.79 -11.77 18.35
CA VAL A 66 2.06 -10.82 19.18
C VAL A 66 0.65 -10.67 18.61
N ASP A 67 -0.36 -10.92 19.44
CA ASP A 67 -1.75 -10.68 19.05
C ASP A 67 -2.04 -9.18 19.11
N VAL A 68 -2.31 -8.61 17.95
CA VAL A 68 -2.69 -7.20 17.78
C VAL A 68 -4.16 -7.05 17.38
N SER A 69 -4.96 -8.10 17.52
CA SER A 69 -6.39 -8.06 17.23
C SER A 69 -7.08 -6.98 18.07
N GLY A 70 -7.85 -6.14 17.41
CA GLY A 70 -8.56 -5.03 18.07
C GLY A 70 -7.68 -3.84 18.46
N LYS A 71 -6.38 -3.86 18.19
CA LYS A 71 -5.52 -2.69 18.36
C LYS A 71 -5.59 -1.81 17.12
N ALA A 72 -5.85 -0.53 17.31
CA ALA A 72 -5.79 0.45 16.23
C ALA A 72 -4.33 0.57 15.74
N PHE A 73 -4.18 0.53 14.42
CA PHE A 73 -2.90 0.71 13.74
C PHE A 73 -3.13 1.58 12.50
N SER A 74 -2.44 2.72 12.42
CA SER A 74 -2.51 3.60 11.25
C SER A 74 -1.33 3.33 10.33
N THR A 75 -1.63 3.13 9.05
CA THR A 75 -0.64 3.07 7.97
C THR A 75 -0.60 4.37 7.17
N VAL A 76 -1.36 5.38 7.60
CA VAL A 76 -1.43 6.68 6.96
C VAL A 76 -0.20 7.48 7.34
N ALA A 77 0.52 7.98 6.35
CA ALA A 77 1.64 8.89 6.59
C ALA A 77 1.12 10.20 7.23
N PRO A 78 1.87 10.80 8.15
CA PRO A 78 1.52 12.10 8.71
C PRO A 78 1.35 13.16 7.62
N THR A 79 0.51 14.14 7.90
CA THR A 79 0.19 15.25 6.99
C THR A 79 0.65 16.61 7.55
N ASP A 80 1.51 16.55 8.54
CA ASP A 80 2.12 17.68 9.23
C ASP A 80 3.65 17.55 9.25
N PHE A 81 4.32 18.38 10.05
CA PHE A 81 5.78 18.38 10.16
C PHE A 81 6.36 16.99 10.51
N SER A 82 5.64 16.16 11.26
CA SER A 82 6.12 14.83 11.65
C SER A 82 6.36 13.90 10.45
N PHE A 83 5.82 14.22 9.26
CA PHE A 83 6.18 13.55 8.01
C PHE A 83 7.68 13.63 7.72
N PHE A 84 8.29 14.81 7.91
CA PHE A 84 9.71 15.01 7.67
C PHE A 84 10.59 14.37 8.74
N GLU A 85 10.10 14.26 9.97
CA GLU A 85 10.77 13.52 11.04
C GLU A 85 10.85 12.02 10.68
N LEU A 86 9.72 11.41 10.29
CA LEU A 86 9.71 10.02 9.82
C LEU A 86 10.53 9.82 8.54
N LEU A 87 10.51 10.79 7.63
CA LEU A 87 11.32 10.72 6.41
C LEU A 87 12.81 10.75 6.74
N ASN A 88 13.21 11.56 7.72
CA ASN A 88 14.58 11.55 8.23
C ASN A 88 14.94 10.19 8.84
N GLU A 89 14.07 9.58 9.67
CA GLU A 89 14.29 8.25 10.22
C GLU A 89 14.54 7.21 9.10
N LEU A 90 13.72 7.23 8.06
CA LEU A 90 13.90 6.35 6.89
C LEU A 90 15.24 6.59 6.18
N VAL A 91 15.65 7.84 6.01
CA VAL A 91 16.97 8.16 5.42
C VAL A 91 18.10 7.64 6.29
N GLN A 92 17.96 7.69 7.63
CA GLN A 92 18.99 7.17 8.53
C GLN A 92 19.05 5.63 8.51
N GLU A 93 17.94 4.93 8.35
CA GLU A 93 17.87 3.48 8.42
C GLU A 93 18.21 2.80 7.09
N GLU A 94 17.74 3.35 5.98
CA GLU A 94 17.80 2.69 4.68
C GLU A 94 19.10 2.95 3.90
N PRO A 95 19.52 2.05 2.99
CA PRO A 95 20.69 2.29 2.17
C PRO A 95 20.46 3.45 1.19
N ASN A 96 21.52 4.19 0.86
CA ASN A 96 21.44 5.35 -0.04
C ASN A 96 20.87 4.97 -1.42
N GLU A 97 21.13 3.76 -1.88
CA GLU A 97 20.64 3.24 -3.16
C GLU A 97 19.13 3.09 -3.20
N ALA A 98 18.47 2.96 -2.04
CA ALA A 98 17.03 2.81 -1.95
C ALA A 98 16.27 4.07 -2.42
N GLN A 99 16.80 5.25 -2.09
CA GLN A 99 16.18 6.52 -2.46
C GLN A 99 16.72 7.10 -3.77
N GLY A 100 17.96 6.76 -4.11
CA GLY A 100 18.67 7.32 -5.25
C GLY A 100 19.24 8.72 -4.98
N ALA A 101 20.33 9.05 -5.67
CA ALA A 101 21.12 10.26 -5.42
C ALA A 101 20.32 11.57 -5.64
N GLU A 102 19.43 11.60 -6.60
CA GLU A 102 18.62 12.79 -6.92
C GLU A 102 17.63 13.12 -5.76
N LEU A 103 16.93 12.12 -5.25
CA LEU A 103 16.02 12.32 -4.12
C LEU A 103 16.80 12.70 -2.86
N LEU A 104 17.93 12.03 -2.57
CA LEU A 104 18.78 12.38 -1.44
C LEU A 104 19.31 13.80 -1.54
N GLY A 105 19.70 14.26 -2.73
CA GLY A 105 20.09 15.64 -2.97
C GLY A 105 18.98 16.65 -2.70
N THR A 106 17.75 16.30 -3.10
CA THR A 106 16.56 17.10 -2.79
C THR A 106 16.29 17.16 -1.29
N LEU A 107 16.41 16.03 -0.59
CA LEU A 107 16.24 15.96 0.88
C LEU A 107 17.34 16.72 1.62
N ALA A 108 18.58 16.67 1.15
CA ALA A 108 19.69 17.44 1.70
C ALA A 108 19.45 18.96 1.63
N SER A 109 18.75 19.44 0.58
CA SER A 109 18.42 20.88 0.46
C SER A 109 17.49 21.40 1.55
N ILE A 110 16.78 20.51 2.25
CA ILE A 110 15.92 20.85 3.40
C ILE A 110 16.50 20.35 4.73
N GLY A 111 17.77 19.91 4.72
CA GLY A 111 18.50 19.51 5.92
C GLY A 111 18.34 18.04 6.33
N ILE A 112 17.71 17.19 5.50
CA ILE A 112 17.62 15.74 5.73
C ILE A 112 18.80 15.06 5.02
N GLU A 113 19.82 14.68 5.76
CA GLU A 113 21.04 14.06 5.26
C GLU A 113 21.38 12.81 6.06
N LYS A 114 21.92 11.78 5.40
CA LYS A 114 22.40 10.56 6.05
C LYS A 114 23.50 10.89 7.06
N ASP A 115 23.48 10.23 8.23
CA ASP A 115 24.43 10.39 9.33
C ASP A 115 24.47 11.80 9.94
N ARG A 116 23.44 12.61 9.70
CA ARG A 116 23.28 13.94 10.29
C ARG A 116 21.98 14.05 11.07
N ARG A 117 21.99 14.89 12.11
CA ARG A 117 20.78 15.25 12.84
C ARG A 117 19.93 16.20 11.99
N PHE A 118 18.64 15.93 11.96
CA PHE A 118 17.65 16.82 11.35
C PHE A 118 17.18 17.82 12.40
N GLU A 119 17.71 19.01 12.37
CA GLU A 119 17.43 20.09 13.33
C GLU A 119 17.11 21.40 12.58
N PRO A 120 15.94 21.47 11.89
CA PRO A 120 15.55 22.67 11.17
C PRO A 120 15.30 23.83 12.13
N ASP A 121 15.70 25.04 11.74
CA ASP A 121 15.36 26.26 12.46
C ASP A 121 13.84 26.55 12.39
N GLU A 122 13.38 27.55 13.15
CA GLU A 122 11.96 27.88 13.24
C GLU A 122 11.36 28.22 11.87
N ARG A 123 12.06 29.01 11.05
CA ARG A 123 11.64 29.34 9.71
C ARG A 123 11.51 28.11 8.81
N MET A 124 12.48 27.20 8.83
CA MET A 124 12.41 25.98 8.03
C MET A 124 11.30 25.04 8.53
N ARG A 125 11.07 24.97 9.84
CA ARG A 125 9.98 24.18 10.44
C ARG A 125 8.60 24.67 9.98
N GLU A 126 8.38 25.98 9.90
CA GLU A 126 7.16 26.57 9.35
C GLU A 126 6.98 26.20 7.87
N ILE A 127 8.04 26.38 7.04
CA ILE A 127 8.02 26.04 5.62
C ILE A 127 7.68 24.55 5.42
N LEU A 128 8.28 23.66 6.19
CA LEU A 128 8.02 22.22 6.07
C LEU A 128 6.62 21.84 6.53
N SER A 129 6.09 22.51 7.55
CA SER A 129 4.69 22.31 7.98
C SER A 129 3.71 22.69 6.88
N ASP A 130 3.90 23.84 6.24
CA ASP A 130 3.10 24.26 5.10
C ASP A 130 3.27 23.32 3.91
N ALA A 131 4.50 22.89 3.64
CA ALA A 131 4.78 21.94 2.57
C ALA A 131 4.08 20.59 2.79
N ALA A 132 4.00 20.08 4.02
CA ALA A 132 3.27 18.86 4.33
C ALA A 132 1.77 19.02 4.04
N ALA A 133 1.16 20.13 4.44
CA ALA A 133 -0.25 20.42 4.20
C ALA A 133 -0.56 20.54 2.69
N VAL A 134 0.28 21.29 1.95
CA VAL A 134 0.15 21.44 0.49
C VAL A 134 0.37 20.12 -0.23
N GLY A 135 1.38 19.34 0.19
CA GLY A 135 1.67 18.03 -0.36
C GLY A 135 0.51 17.05 -0.19
N ASN A 136 -0.08 17.00 1.00
CA ASN A 136 -1.26 16.17 1.27
C ASN A 136 -2.47 16.63 0.43
N GLY A 137 -2.75 17.92 0.35
CA GLY A 137 -3.82 18.47 -0.49
C GLY A 137 -3.63 18.12 -1.97
N THR A 138 -2.40 18.21 -2.47
CA THR A 138 -2.05 17.83 -3.85
C THR A 138 -2.24 16.33 -4.07
N ALA A 139 -1.77 15.49 -3.15
CA ALA A 139 -1.92 14.04 -3.24
C ALA A 139 -3.40 13.62 -3.25
N ARG A 140 -4.23 14.24 -2.42
CA ARG A 140 -5.68 14.03 -2.42
C ARG A 140 -6.33 14.48 -3.73
N ALA A 141 -5.93 15.63 -4.26
CA ALA A 141 -6.45 16.10 -5.56
C ALA A 141 -6.12 15.11 -6.67
N LEU A 142 -4.90 14.58 -6.74
CA LEU A 142 -4.49 13.57 -7.72
C LEU A 142 -5.19 12.22 -7.51
N LEU A 143 -5.55 11.88 -6.28
CA LEU A 143 -6.34 10.69 -5.99
C LEU A 143 -7.76 10.79 -6.54
N PHE A 144 -8.45 11.88 -6.20
CA PHE A 144 -9.87 12.03 -6.52
C PHE A 144 -10.13 12.55 -7.94
N VAL A 145 -9.15 13.23 -8.55
CA VAL A 145 -9.22 13.77 -9.91
C VAL A 145 -7.94 13.42 -10.67
N PRO A 146 -7.75 12.15 -11.03
CA PRO A 146 -6.55 11.74 -11.75
C PRO A 146 -6.45 12.48 -13.09
N ARG A 147 -5.26 12.95 -13.43
CA ARG A 147 -4.96 13.58 -14.70
C ARG A 147 -4.71 12.58 -15.83
N ASP A 148 -4.39 11.35 -15.45
CA ASP A 148 -4.14 10.24 -16.37
C ASP A 148 -5.46 9.57 -16.75
N GLU A 149 -5.86 9.67 -18.00
CA GLU A 149 -7.10 9.06 -18.51
C GLU A 149 -7.07 7.53 -18.44
N THR A 150 -5.88 6.93 -18.42
CA THR A 150 -5.73 5.47 -18.25
C THR A 150 -6.14 4.97 -16.85
N ALA A 151 -6.32 5.90 -15.91
CA ALA A 151 -6.91 5.59 -14.61
C ALA A 151 -8.31 5.00 -14.75
N ARG A 152 -9.09 5.46 -15.73
CA ARG A 152 -10.45 5.00 -15.93
C ARG A 152 -10.48 3.59 -16.56
N LEU A 153 -11.28 2.71 -15.96
CA LEU A 153 -11.45 1.34 -16.45
C LEU A 153 -12.44 1.24 -17.60
N PHE A 154 -13.47 2.10 -17.62
CA PHE A 154 -14.56 2.10 -18.58
C PHE A 154 -14.89 3.52 -19.02
N GLU A 155 -15.23 3.71 -20.26
CA GLU A 155 -15.56 5.04 -20.80
C GLU A 155 -16.85 5.63 -20.22
N ASP A 156 -17.84 4.75 -19.94
CA ASP A 156 -19.19 5.11 -19.50
C ASP A 156 -19.42 5.05 -17.98
N ARG A 157 -18.39 4.76 -17.20
CA ARG A 157 -18.47 4.54 -15.75
C ARG A 157 -17.33 5.21 -15.00
N GLN A 158 -17.56 5.47 -13.70
CA GLN A 158 -16.60 6.17 -12.85
C GLN A 158 -15.65 5.24 -12.07
N TRP A 159 -15.53 3.99 -12.54
CA TRP A 159 -14.60 3.04 -11.93
C TRP A 159 -13.20 3.23 -12.48
N GLU A 160 -12.25 3.22 -11.57
CA GLU A 160 -10.85 3.52 -11.83
C GLU A 160 -9.95 2.37 -11.39
N ARG A 161 -8.79 2.27 -12.01
CA ARG A 161 -7.73 1.36 -11.60
C ARG A 161 -7.16 1.81 -10.26
N VAL A 162 -6.97 0.88 -9.34
CA VAL A 162 -6.26 1.15 -8.09
C VAL A 162 -4.80 1.48 -8.35
N VAL A 163 -4.19 0.80 -9.30
CA VAL A 163 -2.79 0.98 -9.67
C VAL A 163 -2.70 1.46 -11.11
N LEU A 164 -2.06 2.58 -11.32
CA LEU A 164 -1.79 3.16 -12.65
C LEU A 164 -0.45 2.70 -13.22
N ALA A 165 0.26 1.81 -12.54
CA ALA A 165 1.59 1.39 -12.95
C ALA A 165 1.57 0.84 -14.37
N ALA A 166 2.34 1.47 -15.23
CA ALA A 166 2.76 0.86 -16.48
C ALA A 166 3.59 -0.40 -16.15
N ARG A 167 3.64 -1.35 -17.08
CA ARG A 167 4.35 -2.63 -16.93
C ARG A 167 5.82 -2.51 -16.47
N ASP A 168 6.40 -1.32 -16.50
CA ASP A 168 7.81 -1.02 -16.22
C ASP A 168 8.00 -0.14 -14.96
N GLY A 169 7.22 -0.38 -13.92
CA GLY A 169 7.46 0.25 -12.62
C GLY A 169 7.25 1.77 -12.61
N ASP A 170 6.00 2.21 -12.70
CA ASP A 170 5.59 3.63 -12.64
C ASP A 170 6.18 4.53 -13.73
N ARG A 171 6.54 3.99 -14.89
CA ARG A 171 7.07 4.75 -16.01
C ARG A 171 6.04 4.91 -17.12
N ALA A 172 5.81 6.15 -17.51
CA ALA A 172 5.05 6.50 -18.70
C ALA A 172 6.01 7.08 -19.76
N ASN A 173 6.04 6.48 -20.96
CA ASN A 173 6.92 6.92 -22.05
C ASN A 173 8.41 7.05 -21.67
N GLY A 174 8.90 6.14 -20.83
CA GLY A 174 10.28 6.14 -20.32
C GLY A 174 10.54 7.11 -19.17
N ALA A 175 9.60 7.97 -18.83
CA ALA A 175 9.70 8.88 -17.70
C ALA A 175 8.98 8.30 -16.46
N LEU A 176 9.45 8.67 -15.27
CA LEU A 176 8.80 8.31 -14.03
C LEU A 176 7.46 9.04 -13.91
N SER A 177 6.35 8.30 -13.74
CA SER A 177 5.04 8.88 -13.49
C SER A 177 4.87 9.24 -12.02
N THR A 178 5.10 10.50 -11.70
CA THR A 178 4.93 11.00 -10.32
C THR A 178 3.50 10.87 -9.84
N ASP A 179 2.52 11.14 -10.71
CA ASP A 179 1.09 11.03 -10.38
C ASP A 179 0.69 9.59 -10.05
N ALA A 180 1.18 8.62 -10.83
CA ALA A 180 0.93 7.20 -10.56
C ALA A 180 1.50 6.78 -9.20
N ARG A 181 2.70 7.23 -8.85
CA ARG A 181 3.32 6.96 -7.55
C ARG A 181 2.56 7.60 -6.39
N VAL A 182 2.16 8.86 -6.53
CA VAL A 182 1.35 9.55 -5.52
C VAL A 182 0.02 8.84 -5.33
N ARG A 183 -0.66 8.49 -6.41
CA ARG A 183 -1.92 7.75 -6.35
C ARG A 183 -1.74 6.38 -5.69
N PHE A 184 -0.69 5.65 -6.07
CA PHE A 184 -0.34 4.39 -5.43
C PHE A 184 -0.12 4.56 -3.92
N HIS A 185 0.68 5.55 -3.51
CA HIS A 185 0.89 5.86 -2.10
C HIS A 185 -0.42 6.14 -1.36
N MET A 186 -1.33 6.89 -1.98
CA MET A 186 -2.61 7.24 -1.37
C MET A 186 -3.58 6.07 -1.25
N LEU A 187 -3.61 5.14 -2.21
CA LEU A 187 -4.51 3.97 -2.22
C LEU A 187 -3.95 2.76 -1.50
N SER A 188 -2.64 2.68 -1.36
CA SER A 188 -1.93 1.44 -1.04
C SER A 188 -1.28 1.46 0.32
N ASN A 189 -2.04 1.60 1.37
CA ASN A 189 -1.49 1.50 2.71
C ASN A 189 -0.93 0.09 3.04
N ALA A 190 -1.10 -0.89 2.17
CA ALA A 190 -0.52 -2.22 2.26
C ALA A 190 -0.68 -2.97 0.93
N VAL A 191 -0.09 -2.49 -0.16
CA VAL A 191 -0.12 -3.20 -1.44
C VAL A 191 1.22 -3.86 -1.71
N ALA A 192 1.19 -5.19 -1.88
CA ALA A 192 2.35 -5.90 -2.39
C ALA A 192 2.50 -5.66 -3.91
N PRO A 193 3.72 -5.72 -4.46
CA PRO A 193 3.94 -5.62 -5.91
C PRO A 193 3.09 -6.61 -6.74
N SER A 194 2.78 -7.77 -6.18
CA SER A 194 1.89 -8.77 -6.80
C SER A 194 0.43 -8.32 -6.89
N MET A 195 0.01 -7.34 -6.11
CA MET A 195 -1.32 -6.71 -6.21
C MET A 195 -1.34 -5.56 -7.21
N ALA A 196 -0.18 -5.09 -7.62
CA ALA A 196 0.04 -4.01 -8.56
C ALA A 196 0.19 -4.50 -10.01
N SER A 197 0.37 -5.80 -10.24
CA SER A 197 0.52 -6.36 -11.57
C SER A 197 -0.84 -6.67 -12.18
N PHE A 198 -1.21 -5.93 -13.21
CA PHE A 198 -2.37 -6.24 -14.04
C PHE A 198 -1.93 -7.07 -15.25
N GLY A 199 -2.59 -8.18 -15.47
CA GLY A 199 -2.32 -9.03 -16.62
C GLY A 199 -2.96 -10.42 -16.48
N PRO A 200 -2.89 -11.26 -17.52
CA PRO A 200 -3.49 -12.61 -17.49
C PRO A 200 -2.91 -13.50 -16.38
N GLU A 201 -1.79 -13.12 -15.78
CA GLU A 201 -1.18 -13.80 -14.63
C GLU A 201 -1.51 -13.14 -13.29
N SER A 202 -2.22 -12.00 -13.28
CA SER A 202 -2.67 -11.36 -12.04
C SER A 202 -3.67 -12.26 -11.33
N ARG A 203 -3.43 -12.50 -10.05
CA ARG A 203 -4.32 -13.31 -9.20
C ARG A 203 -5.41 -12.48 -8.52
N SER A 204 -5.39 -11.18 -8.69
CA SER A 204 -6.34 -10.26 -8.09
C SER A 204 -6.37 -8.96 -8.86
N ASP A 205 -7.55 -8.54 -9.29
CA ASP A 205 -7.80 -7.22 -9.87
C ASP A 205 -8.67 -6.41 -8.90
N ALA A 206 -8.41 -5.12 -8.81
CA ALA A 206 -9.17 -4.22 -7.97
C ALA A 206 -9.54 -2.94 -8.74
N ALA A 207 -10.78 -2.54 -8.57
CA ALA A 207 -11.32 -1.29 -9.06
C ALA A 207 -11.79 -0.43 -7.89
N VAL A 208 -11.65 0.88 -7.99
CA VAL A 208 -12.11 1.84 -7.01
C VAL A 208 -13.01 2.88 -7.68
N THR A 209 -13.97 3.42 -6.97
CA THR A 209 -14.68 4.62 -7.39
C THR A 209 -14.92 5.54 -6.21
N PHE A 210 -14.77 6.82 -6.46
CA PHE A 210 -15.07 7.91 -5.53
C PHE A 210 -16.31 8.71 -5.96
N ARG A 211 -16.89 8.34 -7.12
CA ARG A 211 -17.91 9.13 -7.78
C ARG A 211 -19.13 8.30 -8.16
N ASP A 212 -20.26 8.95 -8.16
CA ASP A 212 -21.48 8.40 -8.71
C ASP A 212 -21.49 8.45 -10.26
N ARG A 213 -22.54 7.93 -10.86
CA ARG A 213 -22.71 7.94 -12.33
C ARG A 213 -22.71 9.33 -12.94
N ARG A 214 -23.04 10.38 -12.17
CA ARG A 214 -23.05 11.78 -12.62
C ARG A 214 -21.68 12.45 -12.45
N GLY A 215 -20.67 11.72 -11.95
CA GLY A 215 -19.36 12.25 -11.66
C GLY A 215 -19.27 13.05 -10.35
N GLN A 216 -20.33 13.05 -9.53
CA GLN A 216 -20.30 13.69 -8.21
C GLN A 216 -19.61 12.77 -7.20
N LEU A 217 -18.80 13.34 -6.32
CA LEU A 217 -18.17 12.58 -5.23
C LEU A 217 -19.24 11.88 -4.38
N LEU A 218 -18.93 10.66 -3.97
CA LEU A 218 -19.79 9.92 -3.06
C LEU A 218 -19.87 10.64 -1.71
N ASP A 219 -21.04 10.69 -1.15
CA ASP A 219 -21.38 11.42 0.07
C ASP A 219 -22.05 10.44 1.05
N GLY A 220 -21.48 10.28 2.22
CA GLY A 220 -21.98 9.37 3.26
C GLY A 220 -23.40 9.72 3.76
N GLY A 221 -23.88 10.94 3.50
CA GLY A 221 -25.26 11.37 3.77
C GLY A 221 -26.29 10.92 2.75
N ARG A 222 -25.88 10.21 1.69
CA ARG A 222 -26.74 9.76 0.60
C ARG A 222 -26.77 8.24 0.47
N THR A 223 -27.86 7.74 -0.08
CA THR A 223 -28.00 6.31 -0.40
C THR A 223 -27.65 6.05 -1.87
N TYR A 224 -26.81 5.06 -2.10
CA TYR A 224 -26.39 4.64 -3.45
C TYR A 224 -26.74 3.16 -3.69
N ALA A 225 -27.02 2.84 -4.93
CA ALA A 225 -27.17 1.47 -5.39
C ALA A 225 -26.06 1.13 -6.38
N VAL A 226 -25.46 -0.05 -6.23
CA VAL A 226 -24.47 -0.59 -7.15
C VAL A 226 -25.05 -1.87 -7.74
N THR A 227 -25.06 -1.96 -9.06
CA THR A 227 -25.47 -3.18 -9.77
C THR A 227 -24.22 -3.84 -10.34
N LEU A 228 -23.97 -5.08 -9.94
CA LEU A 228 -22.94 -5.93 -10.52
C LEU A 228 -23.57 -6.88 -11.54
N PRO A 229 -22.89 -7.22 -12.65
CA PRO A 229 -23.34 -8.26 -13.55
C PRO A 229 -23.37 -9.62 -12.84
N ALA A 230 -24.26 -10.50 -13.25
CA ALA A 230 -24.38 -11.83 -12.64
C ALA A 230 -23.15 -12.72 -12.87
N ASP A 231 -22.40 -12.45 -13.95
CA ASP A 231 -21.24 -13.20 -14.43
C ASP A 231 -19.92 -12.45 -14.23
N VAL A 232 -19.74 -11.84 -13.03
CA VAL A 232 -18.43 -11.23 -12.70
C VAL A 232 -17.33 -12.27 -12.93
N PRO A 233 -16.32 -11.99 -13.79
CA PRO A 233 -15.30 -12.95 -14.18
C PRO A 233 -14.26 -13.17 -13.07
N ALA A 234 -14.70 -13.71 -11.94
CA ALA A 234 -13.86 -14.04 -10.79
C ALA A 234 -13.77 -15.56 -10.62
N ALA A 235 -12.58 -16.11 -10.76
CA ALA A 235 -12.37 -17.57 -10.67
C ALA A 235 -12.68 -18.14 -9.28
N TYR A 236 -12.52 -17.34 -8.23
CA TYR A 236 -12.71 -17.79 -6.85
C TYR A 236 -13.80 -17.00 -6.13
N PHE A 237 -13.64 -15.69 -6.05
CA PHE A 237 -14.62 -14.81 -5.42
C PHE A 237 -14.40 -13.38 -5.85
N TRP A 238 -15.42 -12.55 -5.65
CA TRP A 238 -15.31 -11.10 -5.65
C TRP A 238 -15.82 -10.54 -4.32
N SER A 239 -15.38 -9.36 -4.00
CA SER A 239 -15.88 -8.60 -2.86
C SER A 239 -15.97 -7.12 -3.19
N MET A 240 -16.90 -6.43 -2.56
CA MET A 240 -16.96 -4.97 -2.55
C MET A 240 -16.88 -4.48 -1.11
N THR A 241 -15.98 -3.56 -0.84
CA THR A 241 -15.71 -3.02 0.49
C THR A 241 -15.76 -1.52 0.45
N LEU A 242 -16.36 -0.92 1.47
CA LEU A 242 -16.39 0.53 1.66
C LEU A 242 -15.24 0.95 2.55
N TYR A 243 -14.58 2.03 2.16
CA TYR A 243 -13.46 2.61 2.87
C TYR A 243 -13.75 4.07 3.20
N ASP A 244 -13.22 4.52 4.29
CA ASP A 244 -13.14 5.93 4.65
C ASP A 244 -12.07 6.61 3.79
N ASP A 245 -12.38 7.75 3.21
CA ASP A 245 -11.51 8.44 2.26
C ASP A 245 -10.39 9.25 2.92
N GLU A 246 -10.52 9.55 4.21
CA GLU A 246 -9.49 10.24 5.00
C GLU A 246 -8.43 9.25 5.51
N THR A 247 -8.88 8.20 6.18
CA THR A 247 -8.03 7.22 6.84
C THR A 247 -7.65 6.06 5.94
N ARG A 248 -8.40 5.84 4.86
CA ARG A 248 -8.26 4.70 3.93
C ARG A 248 -8.39 3.34 4.60
N SER A 249 -8.93 3.32 5.81
CA SER A 249 -9.33 2.12 6.51
C SER A 249 -10.76 1.73 6.15
N MET A 250 -11.17 0.50 6.44
CA MET A 250 -12.55 0.08 6.25
C MET A 250 -13.48 1.01 7.02
N LEU A 251 -14.55 1.45 6.35
CA LEU A 251 -15.53 2.35 6.93
C LEU A 251 -16.13 1.75 8.21
N GLN A 252 -16.14 2.52 9.29
CA GLN A 252 -16.72 2.08 10.54
C GLN A 252 -18.25 2.23 10.51
N THR A 253 -18.94 1.09 10.54
CA THR A 253 -20.41 1.02 10.46
C THR A 253 -20.95 0.13 11.57
N GLY A 254 -22.28 0.05 11.70
CA GLY A 254 -22.92 -0.93 12.57
C GLY A 254 -22.76 -2.40 12.13
N GLN A 255 -22.29 -2.64 10.94
CA GLN A 255 -21.95 -3.97 10.43
C GLN A 255 -20.53 -4.36 10.89
N ARG A 256 -20.31 -5.64 11.14
CA ARG A 256 -18.97 -6.14 11.53
C ARG A 256 -17.91 -5.84 10.47
N PHE A 257 -18.28 -5.93 9.20
CA PHE A 257 -17.45 -5.55 8.05
C PHE A 257 -18.30 -4.78 7.05
N PRO A 258 -17.85 -3.63 6.56
CA PRO A 258 -18.55 -2.83 5.55
C PRO A 258 -18.29 -3.40 4.16
N SER A 259 -18.52 -4.68 3.97
CA SER A 259 -18.22 -5.40 2.74
C SER A 259 -19.26 -6.50 2.45
N ILE A 260 -19.40 -6.77 1.16
CA ILE A 260 -20.15 -7.91 0.64
C ILE A 260 -19.23 -8.80 -0.18
N LEU A 261 -19.50 -10.10 -0.17
CA LEU A 261 -18.71 -11.11 -0.88
C LEU A 261 -19.61 -11.96 -1.76
N SER A 262 -19.08 -12.43 -2.89
CA SER A 262 -19.73 -13.45 -3.71
C SER A 262 -20.01 -14.72 -2.89
N GLY A 263 -21.19 -15.31 -3.05
CA GLY A 263 -21.61 -16.50 -2.28
C GLY A 263 -22.12 -16.20 -0.87
N GLN A 264 -22.24 -14.95 -0.46
CA GLN A 264 -22.92 -14.57 0.77
C GLN A 264 -24.43 -14.80 0.60
N GLN A 265 -25.05 -15.55 1.54
CA GLN A 265 -26.50 -15.77 1.49
C GLN A 265 -27.26 -14.48 1.77
N GLY A 266 -28.28 -14.20 0.97
CA GLY A 266 -29.14 -13.03 1.11
C GLY A 266 -28.72 -11.79 0.32
N LEU A 267 -27.85 -11.95 -0.67
CA LEU A 267 -27.58 -10.94 -1.71
C LEU A 267 -28.59 -11.05 -2.83
#